data_71f56070882333e86274c0f67b18aa07
#
_entry.id   71f56070882333e86274c0f67b18aa07
#
_cell.length_a   1.000
_cell.length_b   1.000
_cell.length_c   1.000
_cell.angle_alpha   90.00
_cell.angle_beta   90.00
_cell.angle_gamma   90.00
#
_symmetry.space_group_name_H-M   'P 1'
#
loop_
_entity.id
_entity.type
_entity.pdbx_description
1 polymer ?
#
loop_
_entity_poly.entity_id
_entity_poly.type
_entity_poly.pdbx_seq_one_letter_code
_entity_poly.pdbx_strand_id
1 'polypeptide(L)'
;MTATPTVAVVVCAYTERRWDDLVSAYRSLLVQTRTPDEIVVVIDHNPDLLARFAAAEPAATVIANTGDKGLSGARNTGVAATRADVVMFLDDDAVASPGWLAALMAPLDDPAVLGVAGWADPEWGPQGGPDWFPAPFLWVVGCSYEGLPTTPQDVRNPLGCAMGFRRTAMDLVGGFSGSVGRVGTHPVGCEETEFSIRLRQLEPTTRIVMVPDAVVRHRVSADRHSPRYFFSRCYWEGVSKAVVSSAVGSQDALESERAYTTKVLPRAFGRGLTDLFRGRPAGVLRSAAIVAGLVCTTAGFLRGRVAKVNTTARPHLEVVPAAPVSVTERRETAA
;
A
#
# COMPACT_ATOMS: atom_id res chain seq x y z
N MET A 1 24.48 -20.36 11.41
CA MET A 1 23.05 -19.98 11.57
C MET A 1 22.97 -18.51 11.20
N THR A 2 22.29 -18.13 10.15
CA THR A 2 22.03 -16.73 9.83
C THR A 2 21.09 -16.15 10.89
N ALA A 3 21.44 -14.99 11.44
CA ALA A 3 20.57 -14.31 12.40
C ALA A 3 19.19 -14.07 11.77
N THR A 4 18.14 -14.21 12.58
CA THR A 4 16.77 -13.87 12.13
C THR A 4 16.73 -12.39 11.76
N PRO A 5 16.24 -12.02 10.56
CA PRO A 5 16.22 -10.61 10.16
C PRO A 5 15.36 -9.78 11.10
N THR A 6 15.85 -8.59 11.45
CA THR A 6 15.11 -7.59 12.22
C THR A 6 14.00 -6.98 11.39
N VAL A 7 12.87 -6.63 12.01
CA VAL A 7 11.70 -6.05 11.33
C VAL A 7 11.16 -4.82 12.04
N ALA A 8 11.02 -3.74 11.27
CA ALA A 8 10.29 -2.56 11.69
C ALA A 8 8.91 -2.50 11.01
N VAL A 9 7.92 -1.99 11.74
CA VAL A 9 6.61 -1.66 11.15
C VAL A 9 6.40 -0.15 11.17
N VAL A 10 6.15 0.43 10.01
CA VAL A 10 5.87 1.86 9.83
C VAL A 10 4.36 2.06 9.64
N VAL A 11 3.78 2.93 10.48
CA VAL A 11 2.38 3.37 10.38
C VAL A 11 2.39 4.85 10.05
N CYS A 12 1.71 5.26 8.95
CA CYS A 12 1.64 6.66 8.52
C CYS A 12 0.24 7.23 8.76
N ALA A 13 0.13 8.37 9.46
CA ALA A 13 -1.13 9.03 9.71
C ALA A 13 -1.03 10.54 9.45
N TYR A 14 -2.17 11.19 9.06
CA TYR A 14 -2.17 12.62 8.73
C TYR A 14 -3.38 13.39 9.31
N THR A 15 -4.40 12.68 9.84
CA THR A 15 -5.66 13.30 10.23
C THR A 15 -6.20 12.75 11.56
N GLU A 16 -6.70 13.63 12.40
CA GLU A 16 -7.36 13.27 13.67
C GLU A 16 -8.71 12.56 13.47
N ARG A 17 -9.31 12.65 12.28
CA ARG A 17 -10.58 11.98 11.97
C ARG A 17 -10.50 10.46 12.07
N ARG A 18 -9.29 9.90 12.00
CA ARG A 18 -8.99 8.47 12.12
C ARG A 18 -8.31 8.12 13.44
N TRP A 19 -8.56 8.93 14.47
CA TRP A 19 -7.90 8.72 15.77
C TRP A 19 -8.06 7.30 16.30
N ASP A 20 -9.29 6.79 16.36
CA ASP A 20 -9.56 5.47 16.91
C ASP A 20 -8.99 4.36 16.00
N ASP A 21 -8.96 4.59 14.71
CA ASP A 21 -8.35 3.69 13.74
C ASP A 21 -6.84 3.61 13.94
N LEU A 22 -6.15 4.75 14.02
CA LEU A 22 -4.71 4.83 14.25
C LEU A 22 -4.29 4.13 15.56
N VAL A 23 -5.03 4.38 16.65
CA VAL A 23 -4.78 3.71 17.92
C VAL A 23 -4.99 2.20 17.81
N SER A 24 -6.03 1.77 17.10
CA SER A 24 -6.32 0.35 16.87
C SER A 24 -5.25 -0.32 15.98
N ALA A 25 -4.79 0.37 14.93
CA ALA A 25 -3.71 -0.09 14.07
C ALA A 25 -2.41 -0.30 14.88
N TYR A 26 -1.99 0.72 15.63
CA TYR A 26 -0.81 0.64 16.49
C TYR A 26 -0.91 -0.50 17.52
N ARG A 27 -2.02 -0.57 18.26
CA ARG A 27 -2.22 -1.60 19.29
C ARG A 27 -2.27 -3.02 18.73
N SER A 28 -2.73 -3.21 17.48
CA SER A 28 -2.70 -4.50 16.82
C SER A 28 -1.29 -5.03 16.60
N LEU A 29 -0.31 -4.15 16.49
CA LEU A 29 1.11 -4.51 16.33
C LEU A 29 1.75 -4.95 17.66
N LEU A 30 1.23 -4.49 18.81
CA LEU A 30 1.73 -4.87 20.14
C LEU A 30 1.34 -6.31 20.51
N VAL A 31 0.33 -6.89 19.86
CA VAL A 31 -0.20 -8.24 20.15
C VAL A 31 0.14 -9.26 19.07
N GLN A 32 1.11 -8.97 18.22
CA GLN A 32 1.55 -9.90 17.18
C GLN A 32 2.25 -11.13 17.78
N THR A 33 2.03 -12.32 17.18
CA THR A 33 2.71 -13.58 17.59
C THR A 33 4.22 -13.52 17.34
N ARG A 34 4.65 -12.81 16.31
CA ARG A 34 6.01 -12.30 16.11
C ARG A 34 6.00 -10.81 16.42
N THR A 35 6.57 -10.41 17.53
CA THR A 35 6.71 -9.00 17.90
C THR A 35 7.62 -8.28 16.90
N PRO A 36 7.24 -7.11 16.36
CA PRO A 36 8.18 -6.28 15.60
C PRO A 36 9.30 -5.78 16.51
N ASP A 37 10.50 -5.66 15.95
CA ASP A 37 11.66 -5.12 16.69
C ASP A 37 11.50 -3.61 16.90
N GLU A 38 10.87 -2.92 15.94
CA GLU A 38 10.56 -1.49 16.01
C GLU A 38 9.16 -1.21 15.47
N ILE A 39 8.44 -0.26 16.08
CA ILE A 39 7.19 0.31 15.54
C ILE A 39 7.39 1.81 15.45
N VAL A 40 7.30 2.36 14.23
CA VAL A 40 7.48 3.79 13.97
C VAL A 40 6.17 4.37 13.44
N VAL A 41 5.58 5.28 14.21
CA VAL A 41 4.38 6.02 13.77
C VAL A 41 4.82 7.37 13.21
N VAL A 42 4.56 7.59 11.92
CA VAL A 42 4.93 8.83 11.23
C VAL A 42 3.70 9.70 11.03
N ILE A 43 3.73 10.90 11.60
CA ILE A 43 2.61 11.86 11.46
C ILE A 43 2.95 12.87 10.36
N ASP A 44 2.11 12.86 9.31
CA ASP A 44 2.32 13.68 8.12
C ASP A 44 1.78 15.10 8.30
N HIS A 45 2.66 16.05 8.62
CA HIS A 45 2.40 17.51 8.72
C HIS A 45 1.17 17.87 9.59
N ASN A 46 0.99 17.18 10.73
CA ASN A 46 -0.05 17.45 11.70
C ASN A 46 0.52 17.43 13.15
N PRO A 47 1.02 18.57 13.65
CA PRO A 47 1.65 18.63 14.96
C PRO A 47 0.69 18.33 16.11
N ASP A 48 -0.60 18.65 15.98
CA ASP A 48 -1.60 18.36 17.02
C ASP A 48 -1.85 16.86 17.14
N LEU A 49 -1.96 16.14 16.03
CA LEU A 49 -2.07 14.68 16.00
C LEU A 49 -0.81 14.03 16.59
N LEU A 50 0.38 14.57 16.26
CA LEU A 50 1.65 14.08 16.79
C LEU A 50 1.70 14.20 18.32
N ALA A 51 1.41 15.38 18.85
CA ALA A 51 1.40 15.62 20.28
C ALA A 51 0.36 14.75 21.01
N ARG A 52 -0.85 14.63 20.43
CA ARG A 52 -1.94 13.80 20.96
C ARG A 52 -1.57 12.33 21.02
N PHE A 53 -0.95 11.79 19.94
CA PHE A 53 -0.60 10.38 19.88
C PHE A 53 0.57 10.06 20.83
N ALA A 54 1.60 10.92 20.90
CA ALA A 54 2.71 10.76 21.84
C ALA A 54 2.24 10.78 23.31
N ALA A 55 1.23 11.60 23.64
CA ALA A 55 0.66 11.64 24.97
C ALA A 55 -0.18 10.39 25.30
N ALA A 56 -0.92 9.84 24.32
CA ALA A 56 -1.80 8.69 24.51
C ALA A 56 -1.04 7.35 24.53
N GLU A 57 0.05 7.23 23.78
CA GLU A 57 0.89 6.03 23.65
C GLU A 57 2.36 6.38 23.95
N PRO A 58 2.72 6.64 25.23
CA PRO A 58 4.05 7.16 25.59
C PRO A 58 5.21 6.21 25.27
N ALA A 59 4.94 4.91 25.09
CA ALA A 59 5.93 3.91 24.68
C ALA A 59 6.14 3.83 23.16
N ALA A 60 5.32 4.54 22.37
CA ALA A 60 5.43 4.53 20.92
C ALA A 60 6.57 5.42 20.42
N THR A 61 7.31 4.96 19.43
CA THR A 61 8.18 5.82 18.64
C THR A 61 7.33 6.58 17.64
N VAL A 62 7.01 7.84 17.95
CA VAL A 62 6.24 8.72 17.07
C VAL A 62 7.10 9.88 16.58
N ILE A 63 7.07 10.13 15.25
CA ILE A 63 7.89 11.16 14.62
C ILE A 63 7.08 11.98 13.61
N ALA A 64 7.50 13.21 13.39
CA ALA A 64 6.97 14.03 12.31
C ALA A 64 7.53 13.59 10.96
N ASN A 65 6.70 13.64 9.89
CA ASN A 65 7.21 13.54 8.54
C ASN A 65 8.15 14.72 8.24
N THR A 66 9.41 14.42 7.88
CA THR A 66 10.44 15.40 7.51
C THR A 66 10.58 15.56 5.99
N GLY A 67 9.94 14.69 5.21
CA GLY A 67 9.93 14.75 3.75
C GLY A 67 8.75 15.57 3.21
N ASP A 68 8.50 15.43 1.90
CA ASP A 68 7.36 16.04 1.25
C ASP A 68 6.04 15.58 1.89
N LYS A 69 5.05 16.47 1.91
CA LYS A 69 3.71 16.13 2.39
C LYS A 69 3.08 15.07 1.53
N GLY A 70 2.57 14.01 2.16
CA GLY A 70 1.90 12.88 1.51
C GLY A 70 2.48 11.53 1.93
N LEU A 71 1.81 10.46 1.49
CA LEU A 71 2.09 9.10 1.95
C LEU A 71 3.51 8.63 1.59
N SER A 72 4.01 8.95 0.39
CA SER A 72 5.38 8.60 -0.04
C SER A 72 6.43 9.24 0.87
N GLY A 73 6.30 10.55 1.18
CA GLY A 73 7.21 11.26 2.08
C GLY A 73 7.17 10.69 3.50
N ALA A 74 5.98 10.41 4.03
CA ALA A 74 5.81 9.82 5.35
C ALA A 74 6.43 8.40 5.42
N ARG A 75 6.20 7.54 4.42
CA ARG A 75 6.83 6.21 4.35
C ARG A 75 8.35 6.30 4.29
N ASN A 76 8.89 7.19 3.45
CA ASN A 76 10.34 7.38 3.34
C ASN A 76 10.94 7.89 4.66
N THR A 77 10.26 8.81 5.36
CA THR A 77 10.66 9.25 6.70
C THR A 77 10.69 8.08 7.69
N GLY A 78 9.68 7.20 7.66
CA GLY A 78 9.65 6.01 8.49
C GLY A 78 10.78 5.04 8.19
N VAL A 79 11.08 4.81 6.90
CA VAL A 79 12.23 3.98 6.47
C VAL A 79 13.55 4.55 6.99
N ALA A 80 13.74 5.87 6.91
CA ALA A 80 14.96 6.53 7.38
C ALA A 80 15.12 6.49 8.91
N ALA A 81 14.02 6.38 9.65
CA ALA A 81 14.01 6.35 11.10
C ALA A 81 14.39 5.00 11.72
N THR A 82 14.46 3.92 10.94
CA THR A 82 14.82 2.57 11.40
C THR A 82 16.05 2.03 10.71
N ARG A 83 16.68 1.01 11.28
CA ARG A 83 17.80 0.24 10.70
C ARG A 83 17.46 -1.23 10.47
N ALA A 84 16.21 -1.63 10.72
CA ALA A 84 15.77 -3.00 10.56
C ALA A 84 16.02 -3.56 9.14
N ASP A 85 16.30 -4.85 9.03
CA ASP A 85 16.58 -5.55 7.76
C ASP A 85 15.36 -5.60 6.84
N VAL A 86 14.16 -5.54 7.44
CA VAL A 86 12.87 -5.55 6.76
C VAL A 86 12.01 -4.40 7.28
N VAL A 87 11.34 -3.68 6.38
CA VAL A 87 10.39 -2.63 6.74
C VAL A 87 9.02 -3.02 6.23
N MET A 88 8.08 -3.19 7.15
CA MET A 88 6.67 -3.41 6.88
C MET A 88 5.90 -2.09 6.96
N PHE A 89 4.82 -1.99 6.22
CA PHE A 89 3.91 -0.84 6.21
C PHE A 89 2.49 -1.29 6.53
N LEU A 90 1.85 -0.59 7.46
CA LEU A 90 0.45 -0.76 7.82
C LEU A 90 -0.23 0.60 7.77
N ASP A 91 -1.37 0.70 7.08
CA ASP A 91 -2.12 1.96 7.03
C ASP A 91 -2.80 2.25 8.38
N ASP A 92 -3.05 3.54 8.66
CA ASP A 92 -3.66 4.03 9.91
C ASP A 92 -5.12 3.59 10.10
N ASP A 93 -5.76 3.02 9.06
CA ASP A 93 -7.11 2.47 9.07
C ASP A 93 -7.13 0.94 8.86
N ALA A 94 -6.01 0.25 9.14
CA ALA A 94 -5.88 -1.19 9.04
C ALA A 94 -5.49 -1.82 10.39
N VAL A 95 -6.18 -2.90 10.77
CA VAL A 95 -5.92 -3.64 12.00
C VAL A 95 -5.33 -5.01 11.64
N ALA A 96 -4.10 -5.27 12.04
CA ALA A 96 -3.40 -6.51 11.75
C ALA A 96 -3.95 -7.67 12.60
N SER A 97 -4.19 -8.85 11.99
CA SER A 97 -4.46 -10.06 12.76
C SER A 97 -3.20 -10.53 13.51
N PRO A 98 -3.33 -11.28 14.64
CA PRO A 98 -2.18 -11.62 15.47
C PRO A 98 -1.04 -12.36 14.74
N GLY A 99 -1.34 -13.10 13.68
CA GLY A 99 -0.37 -13.85 12.87
C GLY A 99 0.18 -13.07 11.66
N TRP A 100 -0.26 -11.84 11.42
CA TRP A 100 0.05 -11.07 10.21
C TRP A 100 1.56 -10.92 9.97
N LEU A 101 2.31 -10.47 10.97
CA LEU A 101 3.75 -10.24 10.82
C LEU A 101 4.52 -11.55 10.64
N ALA A 102 4.18 -12.59 11.39
CA ALA A 102 4.82 -13.91 11.25
C ALA A 102 4.60 -14.49 9.85
N ALA A 103 3.40 -14.36 9.31
CA ALA A 103 3.07 -14.84 7.97
C ALA A 103 3.84 -14.07 6.88
N LEU A 104 3.94 -12.74 6.98
CA LEU A 104 4.71 -11.92 6.02
C LEU A 104 6.20 -12.19 6.06
N MET A 105 6.74 -12.54 7.23
CA MET A 105 8.17 -12.80 7.36
C MET A 105 8.59 -14.16 6.76
N ALA A 106 7.70 -15.15 6.72
CA ALA A 106 8.03 -16.50 6.27
C ALA A 106 8.60 -16.59 4.84
N PRO A 107 8.04 -15.94 3.80
CA PRO A 107 8.61 -15.99 2.45
C PRO A 107 9.99 -15.33 2.35
N LEU A 108 10.34 -14.46 3.30
CA LEU A 108 11.63 -13.77 3.33
C LEU A 108 12.79 -14.67 3.74
N ASP A 109 12.57 -15.96 4.03
CA ASP A 109 13.65 -16.94 4.13
C ASP A 109 14.33 -17.19 2.77
N ASP A 110 13.60 -16.98 1.65
CA ASP A 110 14.16 -16.97 0.30
C ASP A 110 14.80 -15.59 0.01
N PRO A 111 16.12 -15.52 -0.24
CA PRO A 111 16.79 -14.24 -0.52
C PRO A 111 16.33 -13.55 -1.81
N ALA A 112 15.72 -14.26 -2.75
CA ALA A 112 15.12 -13.68 -3.96
C ALA A 112 13.82 -12.92 -3.68
N VAL A 113 13.17 -13.18 -2.51
CA VAL A 113 11.98 -12.45 -2.09
C VAL A 113 12.41 -11.13 -1.48
N LEU A 114 12.23 -10.04 -2.21
CA LEU A 114 12.53 -8.68 -1.76
C LEU A 114 11.30 -7.92 -1.28
N GLY A 115 10.10 -8.42 -1.56
CA GLY A 115 8.85 -7.81 -1.12
C GLY A 115 7.79 -8.84 -0.75
N VAL A 116 6.88 -8.45 0.15
CA VAL A 116 5.74 -9.27 0.59
C VAL A 116 4.47 -8.43 0.60
N ALA A 117 3.35 -9.08 0.33
CA ALA A 117 2.01 -8.49 0.30
C ALA A 117 1.07 -9.26 1.23
N GLY A 118 0.39 -8.58 2.13
CA GLY A 118 -0.68 -9.15 2.94
C GLY A 118 -2.04 -9.07 2.25
N TRP A 119 -3.04 -9.64 2.89
CA TRP A 119 -4.43 -9.63 2.50
C TRP A 119 -5.21 -8.60 3.31
N ALA A 120 -5.96 -7.73 2.64
CA ALA A 120 -6.78 -6.71 3.28
C ALA A 120 -8.26 -7.04 3.14
N ASP A 121 -8.91 -7.45 4.22
CA ASP A 121 -10.35 -7.66 4.28
C ASP A 121 -11.08 -6.34 4.53
N PRO A 122 -12.17 -6.04 3.80
CA PRO A 122 -12.94 -4.83 4.02
C PRO A 122 -13.75 -4.90 5.32
N GLU A 123 -13.54 -3.96 6.23
CA GLU A 123 -14.38 -3.77 7.41
C GLU A 123 -15.41 -2.66 7.15
N TRP A 124 -16.58 -3.05 6.65
CA TRP A 124 -17.66 -2.15 6.23
C TRP A 124 -18.47 -1.52 7.37
N GLY A 125 -18.23 -1.94 8.60
CA GLY A 125 -19.05 -1.59 9.75
C GLY A 125 -20.29 -2.48 9.90
N PRO A 126 -21.18 -2.18 10.88
CA PRO A 126 -22.25 -3.10 11.31
C PRO A 126 -23.29 -3.45 10.23
N GLN A 127 -23.45 -2.60 9.22
CA GLN A 127 -24.45 -2.79 8.16
C GLN A 127 -23.91 -3.62 6.98
N GLY A 128 -22.62 -3.96 7.00
CA GLY A 128 -21.95 -4.61 5.87
C GLY A 128 -21.72 -3.70 4.67
N GLY A 129 -21.10 -4.26 3.64
CA GLY A 129 -20.86 -3.54 2.38
C GLY A 129 -22.13 -3.43 1.52
N PRO A 130 -22.17 -2.44 0.60
CA PRO A 130 -23.31 -2.28 -0.31
C PRO A 130 -23.49 -3.49 -1.23
N ASP A 131 -24.71 -4.00 -1.35
CA ASP A 131 -25.04 -5.18 -2.17
C ASP A 131 -24.66 -5.03 -3.66
N TRP A 132 -24.60 -3.80 -4.14
CA TRP A 132 -24.21 -3.47 -5.52
C TRP A 132 -22.70 -3.47 -5.75
N PHE A 133 -21.88 -3.46 -4.67
CA PHE A 133 -20.42 -3.32 -4.79
C PHE A 133 -19.80 -4.63 -5.33
N PRO A 134 -19.10 -4.61 -6.47
CA PRO A 134 -18.56 -5.83 -7.05
C PRO A 134 -17.21 -6.23 -6.42
N ALA A 135 -17.08 -7.49 -6.02
CA ALA A 135 -15.86 -8.04 -5.41
C ALA A 135 -14.57 -7.80 -6.22
N PRO A 136 -14.56 -7.83 -7.56
CA PRO A 136 -13.36 -7.45 -8.32
C PRO A 136 -12.90 -6.02 -8.11
N PHE A 137 -13.76 -5.11 -7.65
CA PHE A 137 -13.44 -3.69 -7.45
C PHE A 137 -13.16 -3.31 -5.99
N LEU A 138 -12.95 -4.27 -5.08
CA LEU A 138 -12.62 -3.96 -3.68
C LEU A 138 -11.33 -3.14 -3.53
N TRP A 139 -10.46 -3.14 -4.54
CA TRP A 139 -9.31 -2.24 -4.60
C TRP A 139 -9.71 -0.74 -4.57
N VAL A 140 -10.92 -0.39 -5.00
CA VAL A 140 -11.46 0.99 -4.92
C VAL A 140 -11.47 1.49 -3.48
N VAL A 141 -11.71 0.60 -2.53
CA VAL A 141 -11.72 0.91 -1.09
C VAL A 141 -10.44 0.48 -0.38
N GLY A 142 -9.39 0.10 -1.13
CA GLY A 142 -8.07 -0.26 -0.58
C GLY A 142 -7.96 -1.70 -0.10
N CYS A 143 -8.89 -2.58 -0.49
CA CYS A 143 -8.95 -3.96 -0.02
C CYS A 143 -8.53 -4.97 -1.08
N SER A 144 -8.20 -6.18 -0.64
CA SER A 144 -7.95 -7.32 -1.52
C SER A 144 -9.21 -7.64 -2.32
N TYR A 145 -9.01 -7.98 -3.58
CA TYR A 145 -10.10 -8.09 -4.54
C TYR A 145 -10.07 -9.42 -5.27
N GLU A 146 -11.19 -9.81 -5.83
CA GLU A 146 -11.29 -11.00 -6.66
C GLU A 146 -10.35 -10.92 -7.86
N GLY A 147 -9.53 -11.95 -8.01
CA GLY A 147 -8.46 -12.04 -9.00
C GLY A 147 -7.06 -11.99 -8.42
N LEU A 148 -6.90 -11.60 -7.16
CA LEU A 148 -5.65 -11.81 -6.44
C LEU A 148 -5.45 -13.29 -6.08
N PRO A 149 -4.18 -13.75 -5.93
CA PRO A 149 -3.90 -15.10 -5.47
C PRO A 149 -4.49 -15.38 -4.10
N THR A 150 -5.08 -16.58 -3.92
CA THR A 150 -5.61 -17.08 -2.64
C THR A 150 -4.71 -18.10 -1.95
N THR A 151 -3.53 -18.34 -2.53
CA THR A 151 -2.42 -19.11 -1.96
C THR A 151 -1.15 -18.31 -2.16
N PRO A 152 -0.07 -18.54 -1.37
CA PRO A 152 1.19 -17.83 -1.54
C PRO A 152 1.71 -17.93 -2.97
N GLN A 153 1.88 -16.78 -3.63
CA GLN A 153 2.25 -16.68 -5.04
C GLN A 153 2.90 -15.33 -5.35
N ASP A 154 3.74 -15.31 -6.38
CA ASP A 154 4.34 -14.07 -6.87
C ASP A 154 3.28 -13.12 -7.46
N VAL A 155 3.41 -11.85 -7.10
CA VAL A 155 2.56 -10.76 -7.61
C VAL A 155 3.44 -9.63 -8.14
N ARG A 156 2.89 -8.77 -9.02
CA ARG A 156 3.62 -7.61 -9.52
C ARG A 156 3.95 -6.60 -8.43
N ASN A 157 2.97 -6.30 -7.59
CA ASN A 157 3.07 -5.33 -6.51
C ASN A 157 2.11 -5.68 -5.37
N PRO A 158 2.40 -5.25 -4.12
CA PRO A 158 1.51 -5.40 -3.00
C PRO A 158 0.36 -4.39 -3.04
N LEU A 159 -0.58 -4.51 -2.08
CA LEU A 159 -1.49 -3.43 -1.67
C LEU A 159 -0.79 -2.58 -0.60
N GLY A 160 -0.86 -1.26 -0.73
CA GLY A 160 -0.13 -0.33 0.14
C GLY A 160 -0.47 -0.40 1.63
N CYS A 161 -1.67 -0.89 1.98
CA CYS A 161 -2.15 -0.96 3.36
C CYS A 161 -1.55 -2.12 4.19
N ALA A 162 -0.93 -3.12 3.55
CA ALA A 162 -0.36 -4.31 4.20
C ALA A 162 0.78 -4.88 3.35
N MET A 163 1.95 -4.26 3.40
CA MET A 163 3.09 -4.65 2.58
C MET A 163 4.40 -4.58 3.35
N GLY A 164 5.44 -5.18 2.81
CA GLY A 164 6.79 -5.05 3.34
C GLY A 164 7.85 -5.27 2.28
N PHE A 165 9.01 -4.71 2.53
CA PHE A 165 10.18 -4.87 1.67
C PHE A 165 11.45 -5.06 2.49
N ARG A 166 12.41 -5.80 1.95
CA ARG A 166 13.76 -5.78 2.50
C ARG A 166 14.35 -4.38 2.40
N ARG A 167 15.17 -4.02 3.36
CA ARG A 167 15.91 -2.75 3.32
C ARG A 167 16.73 -2.62 2.04
N THR A 168 17.37 -3.70 1.61
CA THR A 168 18.14 -3.72 0.34
C THR A 168 17.31 -3.33 -0.88
N ALA A 169 16.00 -3.64 -0.90
CA ALA A 169 15.10 -3.17 -1.95
C ALA A 169 14.85 -1.67 -1.86
N MET A 170 14.67 -1.13 -0.64
CA MET A 170 14.53 0.31 -0.41
C MET A 170 15.78 1.08 -0.83
N ASP A 171 16.95 0.57 -0.47
CA ASP A 171 18.25 1.19 -0.80
C ASP A 171 18.50 1.15 -2.31
N LEU A 172 18.18 0.03 -2.98
CA LEU A 172 18.34 -0.13 -4.43
C LEU A 172 17.46 0.81 -5.23
N VAL A 173 16.20 0.97 -4.83
CA VAL A 173 15.20 1.80 -5.54
C VAL A 173 15.31 3.27 -5.15
N GLY A 174 15.85 3.59 -3.98
CA GLY A 174 15.94 4.96 -3.44
C GLY A 174 14.63 5.47 -2.81
N GLY A 175 13.73 4.55 -2.40
CA GLY A 175 12.48 4.86 -1.73
C GLY A 175 11.28 5.09 -2.65
N PHE A 176 10.15 5.50 -2.05
CA PHE A 176 8.91 5.81 -2.75
C PHE A 176 9.01 7.17 -3.46
N SER A 177 8.52 7.25 -4.71
CA SER A 177 8.55 8.48 -5.49
C SER A 177 7.54 9.51 -4.96
N GLY A 178 7.97 10.74 -4.73
CA GLY A 178 7.07 11.86 -4.39
C GLY A 178 6.22 12.36 -5.57
N SER A 179 6.55 11.96 -6.82
CA SER A 179 5.79 12.33 -8.02
C SER A 179 4.56 11.44 -8.24
N VAL A 180 4.48 10.30 -7.56
CA VAL A 180 3.38 9.34 -7.58
C VAL A 180 2.93 9.13 -6.14
N GLY A 181 1.64 9.21 -5.88
CA GLY A 181 1.11 9.07 -4.54
C GLY A 181 0.03 10.11 -4.22
N ARG A 182 -0.66 9.91 -3.11
CA ARG A 182 -1.76 10.78 -2.69
C ARG A 182 -1.21 12.12 -2.20
N VAL A 183 -1.51 13.21 -2.92
CA VAL A 183 -1.20 14.58 -2.52
C VAL A 183 -2.51 15.34 -2.29
N GLY A 184 -2.79 15.74 -1.06
CA GLY A 184 -3.99 16.49 -0.69
C GLY A 184 -5.29 15.72 -0.98
N THR A 185 -6.24 16.37 -1.67
CA THR A 185 -7.54 15.79 -2.03
C THR A 185 -7.53 14.96 -3.31
N HIS A 186 -6.44 14.94 -4.07
CA HIS A 186 -6.33 14.18 -5.31
C HIS A 186 -5.93 12.74 -4.98
N PRO A 187 -6.80 11.75 -5.21
CA PRO A 187 -6.55 10.37 -4.85
C PRO A 187 -5.69 9.65 -5.91
N VAL A 188 -4.57 10.27 -6.31
CA VAL A 188 -3.56 9.61 -7.13
C VAL A 188 -2.81 8.65 -6.22
N GLY A 189 -2.84 7.37 -6.54
CA GLY A 189 -2.16 6.29 -5.81
C GLY A 189 -1.14 5.61 -6.71
N CYS A 190 -0.84 4.35 -6.41
CA CYS A 190 0.08 3.47 -7.13
C CYS A 190 1.57 3.75 -6.86
N GLU A 191 1.92 4.38 -5.74
CA GLU A 191 3.31 4.55 -5.33
C GLU A 191 4.00 3.20 -5.06
N GLU A 192 3.29 2.24 -4.48
CA GLU A 192 3.76 0.87 -4.27
C GLU A 192 3.92 0.10 -5.59
N THR A 193 3.05 0.39 -6.55
CA THR A 193 3.11 -0.19 -7.89
C THR A 193 4.33 0.34 -8.65
N GLU A 194 4.53 1.66 -8.64
CA GLU A 194 5.67 2.31 -9.27
C GLU A 194 6.99 1.83 -8.64
N PHE A 195 7.07 1.79 -7.31
CA PHE A 195 8.21 1.26 -6.57
C PHE A 195 8.53 -0.19 -6.99
N SER A 196 7.52 -1.06 -7.02
CA SER A 196 7.68 -2.48 -7.35
C SER A 196 8.15 -2.71 -8.78
N ILE A 197 7.71 -1.87 -9.73
CA ILE A 197 8.14 -1.95 -11.13
C ILE A 197 9.60 -1.50 -11.24
N ARG A 198 9.99 -0.37 -10.62
CA ARG A 198 11.40 0.06 -10.59
C ARG A 198 12.31 -0.99 -9.97
N LEU A 199 11.85 -1.60 -8.86
CA LEU A 199 12.61 -2.66 -8.21
C LEU A 199 12.89 -3.82 -9.16
N ARG A 200 11.88 -4.29 -9.90
CA ARG A 200 12.06 -5.37 -10.89
C ARG A 200 12.88 -4.97 -12.12
N GLN A 201 12.84 -3.70 -12.51
CA GLN A 201 13.69 -3.19 -13.59
C GLN A 201 15.16 -3.12 -13.19
N LEU A 202 15.45 -2.84 -11.91
CA LEU A 202 16.79 -2.82 -11.36
C LEU A 202 17.31 -4.22 -11.01
N GLU A 203 16.43 -5.08 -10.50
CA GLU A 203 16.74 -6.47 -10.12
C GLU A 203 15.65 -7.41 -10.68
N PRO A 204 15.81 -7.90 -11.91
CA PRO A 204 14.79 -8.71 -12.61
C PRO A 204 14.46 -10.05 -11.93
N THR A 205 15.35 -10.56 -11.09
CA THR A 205 15.13 -11.82 -10.35
C THR A 205 14.28 -11.63 -9.09
N THR A 206 13.93 -10.38 -8.77
CA THR A 206 13.10 -10.02 -7.60
C THR A 206 11.75 -10.70 -7.63
N ARG A 207 11.43 -11.31 -6.49
CA ARG A 207 10.12 -11.84 -6.18
C ARG A 207 9.41 -10.94 -5.16
N ILE A 208 8.11 -10.69 -5.39
CA ILE A 208 7.19 -10.08 -4.43
C ILE A 208 6.08 -11.10 -4.20
N VAL A 209 6.00 -11.63 -2.98
CA VAL A 209 5.10 -12.74 -2.67
C VAL A 209 3.85 -12.24 -1.95
N MET A 210 2.68 -12.57 -2.53
CA MET A 210 1.38 -12.42 -1.85
C MET A 210 1.22 -13.53 -0.83
N VAL A 211 0.83 -13.17 0.40
CA VAL A 211 0.61 -14.07 1.53
C VAL A 211 -0.83 -13.89 2.04
N PRO A 212 -1.81 -14.66 1.52
CA PRO A 212 -3.22 -14.47 1.86
C PRO A 212 -3.55 -14.68 3.34
N ASP A 213 -2.74 -15.46 4.06
CA ASP A 213 -2.91 -15.68 5.50
C ASP A 213 -2.45 -14.51 6.37
N ALA A 214 -1.70 -13.57 5.79
CA ALA A 214 -1.29 -12.34 6.44
C ALA A 214 -2.40 -11.29 6.35
N VAL A 215 -3.44 -11.44 7.16
CA VAL A 215 -4.69 -10.67 7.06
C VAL A 215 -4.61 -9.38 7.88
N VAL A 216 -5.04 -8.28 7.26
CA VAL A 216 -5.46 -7.06 7.96
C VAL A 216 -6.95 -6.80 7.72
N ARG A 217 -7.66 -6.24 8.71
CA ARG A 217 -9.01 -5.67 8.52
C ARG A 217 -8.84 -4.19 8.22
N HIS A 218 -9.20 -3.82 6.99
CA HIS A 218 -9.08 -2.45 6.53
C HIS A 218 -10.44 -1.75 6.63
N ARG A 219 -10.53 -0.72 7.43
CA ARG A 219 -11.77 0.01 7.66
C ARG A 219 -12.22 0.77 6.42
N VAL A 220 -13.44 0.51 6.00
CA VAL A 220 -14.10 1.22 4.90
C VAL A 220 -15.07 2.24 5.49
N SER A 221 -14.68 3.50 5.49
CA SER A 221 -15.51 4.58 6.01
C SER A 221 -16.81 4.77 5.18
N ALA A 222 -17.88 5.22 5.81
CA ALA A 222 -19.21 5.31 5.21
C ALA A 222 -19.27 6.16 3.92
N ASP A 223 -18.43 7.18 3.80
CA ASP A 223 -18.31 7.99 2.59
C ASP A 223 -17.83 7.20 1.37
N ARG A 224 -17.07 6.11 1.60
CA ARG A 224 -16.58 5.20 0.55
C ARG A 224 -17.64 4.19 0.07
N HIS A 225 -18.80 4.08 0.74
CA HIS A 225 -19.90 3.19 0.33
C HIS A 225 -20.71 3.72 -0.86
N SER A 226 -20.51 4.98 -1.25
CA SER A 226 -21.33 5.63 -2.27
C SER A 226 -20.89 5.31 -3.70
N PRO A 227 -21.81 5.23 -4.67
CA PRO A 227 -21.47 5.13 -6.09
C PRO A 227 -20.59 6.29 -6.57
N ARG A 228 -20.78 7.49 -6.02
CA ARG A 228 -19.95 8.66 -6.34
C ARG A 228 -18.48 8.43 -6.01
N TYR A 229 -18.20 7.87 -4.83
CA TYR A 229 -16.84 7.52 -4.43
C TYR A 229 -16.26 6.45 -5.36
N PHE A 230 -17.03 5.37 -5.61
CA PHE A 230 -16.64 4.28 -6.50
C PHE A 230 -16.20 4.79 -7.87
N PHE A 231 -17.04 5.57 -8.56
CA PHE A 231 -16.71 6.07 -9.90
C PHE A 231 -15.55 7.07 -9.89
N SER A 232 -15.48 7.92 -8.86
CA SER A 232 -14.36 8.84 -8.68
C SER A 232 -13.04 8.07 -8.54
N ARG A 233 -13.00 7.03 -7.70
CA ARG A 233 -11.78 6.22 -7.51
C ARG A 233 -11.42 5.43 -8.78
N CYS A 234 -12.39 4.86 -9.48
CA CYS A 234 -12.13 4.22 -10.78
C CYS A 234 -11.48 5.19 -11.78
N TYR A 235 -12.01 6.41 -11.89
CA TYR A 235 -11.45 7.42 -12.79
C TYR A 235 -10.02 7.81 -12.41
N TRP A 236 -9.77 8.13 -11.14
CA TRP A 236 -8.45 8.52 -10.67
C TRP A 236 -7.42 7.39 -10.71
N GLU A 237 -7.85 6.14 -10.52
CA GLU A 237 -7.00 4.97 -10.76
C GLU A 237 -6.52 4.91 -12.21
N GLY A 238 -7.42 5.17 -13.16
CA GLY A 238 -7.04 5.28 -14.58
C GLY A 238 -6.00 6.37 -14.82
N VAL A 239 -6.18 7.56 -14.24
CA VAL A 239 -5.20 8.66 -14.33
C VAL A 239 -3.85 8.23 -13.72
N SER A 240 -3.87 7.61 -12.52
CA SER A 240 -2.65 7.11 -11.85
C SER A 240 -1.89 6.12 -12.72
N LYS A 241 -2.60 5.15 -13.32
CA LYS A 241 -2.00 4.16 -14.24
C LYS A 241 -1.37 4.82 -15.48
N ALA A 242 -1.95 5.91 -16.00
CA ALA A 242 -1.35 6.66 -17.10
C ALA A 242 -0.05 7.35 -16.68
N VAL A 243 0.00 7.90 -15.45
CA VAL A 243 1.21 8.51 -14.89
C VAL A 243 2.30 7.47 -14.69
N VAL A 244 1.99 6.35 -14.02
CA VAL A 244 2.93 5.24 -13.82
C VAL A 244 3.44 4.70 -15.16
N SER A 245 2.53 4.47 -16.14
CA SER A 245 2.92 4.01 -17.49
C SER A 245 3.89 4.95 -18.20
N SER A 246 3.80 6.25 -17.92
CA SER A 246 4.72 7.23 -18.48
C SER A 246 6.08 7.25 -17.76
N ALA A 247 6.11 6.91 -16.48
CA ALA A 247 7.33 6.88 -15.66
C ALA A 247 8.15 5.60 -15.85
N VAL A 248 7.50 4.42 -15.87
CA VAL A 248 8.17 3.12 -15.85
C VAL A 248 7.97 2.29 -17.14
N GLY A 249 7.25 2.80 -18.12
CA GLY A 249 6.91 2.09 -19.36
C GLY A 249 5.54 1.40 -19.32
N SER A 250 4.85 1.39 -20.47
CA SER A 250 3.47 0.89 -20.55
C SER A 250 3.36 -0.63 -20.53
N GLN A 251 4.41 -1.36 -20.89
CA GLN A 251 4.41 -2.82 -20.94
C GLN A 251 4.35 -3.39 -19.52
N ASP A 252 5.25 -2.95 -18.65
CA ASP A 252 5.35 -3.40 -17.26
C ASP A 252 4.18 -2.86 -16.41
N ALA A 253 3.75 -1.62 -16.70
CA ALA A 253 2.69 -0.98 -15.95
C ALA A 253 1.30 -1.63 -16.13
N LEU A 254 1.04 -2.34 -17.24
CA LEU A 254 -0.28 -2.90 -17.58
C LEU A 254 -0.32 -4.43 -17.68
N GLU A 255 0.72 -5.12 -17.23
CA GLU A 255 0.79 -6.58 -17.34
C GLU A 255 -0.35 -7.28 -16.57
N SER A 256 -0.53 -6.94 -15.31
CA SER A 256 -1.57 -7.55 -14.46
C SER A 256 -3.00 -7.15 -14.88
N GLU A 257 -3.17 -5.96 -15.46
CA GLU A 257 -4.47 -5.46 -15.91
C GLU A 257 -5.05 -6.26 -17.07
N ARG A 258 -4.22 -6.84 -17.93
CA ARG A 258 -4.68 -7.68 -19.05
C ARG A 258 -5.38 -8.94 -18.54
N ALA A 259 -4.78 -9.67 -17.60
CA ALA A 259 -5.39 -10.87 -17.03
C ALA A 259 -6.68 -10.51 -16.26
N TYR A 260 -6.66 -9.42 -15.50
CA TYR A 260 -7.80 -8.93 -14.75
C TYR A 260 -8.97 -8.56 -15.67
N THR A 261 -8.76 -7.76 -16.72
CA THR A 261 -9.82 -7.31 -17.62
C THR A 261 -10.34 -8.40 -18.55
N THR A 262 -9.49 -9.38 -18.93
CA THR A 262 -9.88 -10.42 -19.88
C THR A 262 -10.39 -11.71 -19.23
N LYS A 263 -10.05 -11.97 -17.96
CA LYS A 263 -10.43 -13.21 -17.28
C LYS A 263 -11.32 -12.97 -16.06
N VAL A 264 -10.94 -12.02 -15.17
CA VAL A 264 -11.64 -11.81 -13.90
C VAL A 264 -12.96 -11.07 -14.12
N LEU A 265 -12.93 -9.90 -14.77
CA LEU A 265 -14.12 -9.07 -14.97
C LEU A 265 -15.22 -9.77 -15.76
N PRO A 266 -14.97 -10.48 -16.90
CA PRO A 266 -16.02 -11.18 -17.63
C PRO A 266 -16.68 -12.30 -16.83
N ARG A 267 -15.91 -13.03 -16.02
CA ARG A 267 -16.45 -14.08 -15.14
C ARG A 267 -17.34 -13.50 -14.04
N ALA A 268 -16.90 -12.42 -13.39
CA ALA A 268 -17.67 -11.75 -12.35
C ALA A 268 -18.94 -11.10 -12.92
N PHE A 269 -18.87 -10.50 -14.11
CA PHE A 269 -20.02 -9.99 -14.84
C PHE A 269 -21.06 -11.09 -15.13
N GLY A 270 -20.61 -12.22 -15.68
CA GLY A 270 -21.49 -13.37 -15.97
C GLY A 270 -22.15 -13.94 -14.73
N ARG A 271 -21.42 -14.05 -13.59
CA ARG A 271 -22.00 -14.47 -12.31
C ARG A 271 -23.09 -13.51 -11.84
N GLY A 272 -22.86 -12.20 -11.94
CA GLY A 272 -23.87 -11.22 -11.54
C GLY A 272 -25.16 -11.34 -12.35
N LEU A 273 -25.09 -11.65 -13.65
CA LEU A 273 -26.27 -11.94 -14.47
C LEU A 273 -26.97 -13.25 -14.07
N THR A 274 -26.20 -14.31 -13.79
CA THR A 274 -26.78 -15.59 -13.36
C THR A 274 -27.42 -15.51 -11.97
N ASP A 275 -26.98 -14.60 -11.09
CA ASP A 275 -27.60 -14.35 -9.80
C ASP A 275 -29.06 -13.89 -9.91
N LEU A 276 -29.43 -13.20 -11.01
CA LEU A 276 -30.83 -12.83 -11.26
C LEU A 276 -31.75 -14.06 -11.33
N PHE A 277 -31.33 -15.11 -12.02
CA PHE A 277 -32.08 -16.36 -12.13
C PHE A 277 -32.12 -17.15 -10.84
N ARG A 278 -31.29 -16.79 -9.85
CA ARG A 278 -31.25 -17.34 -8.49
C ARG A 278 -32.01 -16.49 -7.48
N GLY A 279 -32.80 -15.51 -7.93
CA GLY A 279 -33.57 -14.60 -7.08
C GLY A 279 -32.71 -13.56 -6.35
N ARG A 280 -31.49 -13.24 -6.84
CA ARG A 280 -30.58 -12.25 -6.26
C ARG A 280 -30.41 -11.05 -7.19
N PRO A 281 -31.37 -10.10 -7.20
CA PRO A 281 -31.37 -8.97 -8.18
C PRO A 281 -30.16 -8.05 -8.04
N ALA A 282 -29.53 -7.95 -6.86
CA ALA A 282 -28.29 -7.19 -6.66
C ALA A 282 -27.14 -7.63 -7.58
N GLY A 283 -27.18 -8.86 -8.11
CA GLY A 283 -26.21 -9.35 -9.11
C GLY A 283 -26.16 -8.50 -10.38
N VAL A 284 -27.32 -8.03 -10.86
CA VAL A 284 -27.41 -7.15 -12.03
C VAL A 284 -26.73 -5.80 -11.74
N LEU A 285 -26.94 -5.25 -10.55
CA LEU A 285 -26.30 -3.99 -10.14
C LEU A 285 -24.77 -4.17 -10.06
N ARG A 286 -24.28 -5.30 -9.55
CA ARG A 286 -22.84 -5.62 -9.55
C ARG A 286 -22.28 -5.71 -10.97
N SER A 287 -22.99 -6.37 -11.88
CA SER A 287 -22.59 -6.44 -13.30
C SER A 287 -22.54 -5.07 -13.96
N ALA A 288 -23.55 -4.24 -13.72
CA ALA A 288 -23.57 -2.86 -14.22
C ALA A 288 -22.41 -2.02 -13.65
N ALA A 289 -22.12 -2.17 -12.34
CA ALA A 289 -21.00 -1.48 -11.68
C ALA A 289 -19.64 -1.92 -12.26
N ILE A 290 -19.46 -3.21 -12.62
CA ILE A 290 -18.23 -3.70 -13.28
C ILE A 290 -18.01 -2.97 -14.60
N VAL A 291 -19.04 -2.91 -15.46
CA VAL A 291 -18.94 -2.22 -16.77
C VAL A 291 -18.67 -0.74 -16.59
N ALA A 292 -19.45 -0.07 -15.75
CA ALA A 292 -19.31 1.35 -15.51
C ALA A 292 -17.94 1.70 -14.87
N GLY A 293 -17.47 0.89 -13.92
CA GLY A 293 -16.15 1.04 -13.31
C GLY A 293 -15.02 0.92 -14.34
N LEU A 294 -15.09 -0.08 -15.22
CA LEU A 294 -14.12 -0.26 -16.31
C LEU A 294 -14.13 0.94 -17.28
N VAL A 295 -15.30 1.43 -17.65
CA VAL A 295 -15.44 2.62 -18.52
C VAL A 295 -14.82 3.85 -17.84
N CYS A 296 -15.11 4.07 -16.55
CA CYS A 296 -14.54 5.19 -15.78
C CYS A 296 -13.02 5.09 -15.69
N THR A 297 -12.47 3.90 -15.42
CA THR A 297 -11.01 3.69 -15.34
C THR A 297 -10.36 3.94 -16.70
N THR A 298 -10.96 3.46 -17.78
CA THR A 298 -10.47 3.69 -19.15
C THR A 298 -10.50 5.17 -19.52
N ALA A 299 -11.59 5.87 -19.18
CA ALA A 299 -11.70 7.33 -19.42
C ALA A 299 -10.61 8.11 -18.65
N GLY A 300 -10.37 7.75 -17.38
CA GLY A 300 -9.30 8.32 -16.59
C GLY A 300 -7.92 8.08 -17.21
N PHE A 301 -7.65 6.85 -17.67
CA PHE A 301 -6.39 6.51 -18.34
C PHE A 301 -6.16 7.31 -19.62
N LEU A 302 -7.17 7.39 -20.49
CA LEU A 302 -7.10 8.18 -21.72
C LEU A 302 -6.88 9.67 -21.42
N ARG A 303 -7.59 10.21 -20.41
CA ARG A 303 -7.40 11.60 -19.97
C ARG A 303 -5.99 11.86 -19.44
N GLY A 304 -5.45 10.94 -18.63
CA GLY A 304 -4.08 11.03 -18.10
C GLY A 304 -3.01 10.98 -19.19
N ARG A 305 -3.25 10.25 -20.28
CA ARG A 305 -2.34 10.21 -21.43
C ARG A 305 -2.38 11.49 -22.29
N VAL A 306 -3.56 12.08 -22.46
CA VAL A 306 -3.76 13.29 -23.27
C VAL A 306 -3.36 14.56 -22.51
N ALA A 307 -3.69 14.65 -21.24
CA ALA A 307 -3.17 15.69 -20.39
C ALA A 307 -1.66 15.43 -20.30
N LYS A 308 -0.86 16.20 -21.03
CA LYS A 308 0.53 16.42 -20.67
C LYS A 308 0.50 16.95 -19.24
N VAL A 309 0.58 16.05 -18.28
CA VAL A 309 0.86 16.44 -16.91
C VAL A 309 2.15 17.21 -17.02
N ASN A 310 2.11 18.51 -16.72
CA ASN A 310 3.29 19.32 -16.58
C ASN A 310 4.09 18.74 -15.40
N THR A 311 4.77 17.65 -15.64
CA THR A 311 5.77 17.08 -14.76
C THR A 311 7.02 17.90 -14.99
N THR A 312 7.05 19.10 -14.41
CA THR A 312 8.27 19.91 -14.24
C THR A 312 9.15 19.36 -13.13
N ALA A 313 9.03 18.10 -12.79
CA ALA A 313 10.00 17.37 -11.98
C ALA A 313 10.55 16.24 -12.85
N ARG A 314 11.63 16.51 -13.56
CA ARG A 314 12.54 15.45 -14.00
C ARG A 314 13.04 14.76 -12.73
N PRO A 315 13.00 13.43 -12.63
CA PRO A 315 13.72 12.77 -11.58
C PRO A 315 15.20 13.03 -11.84
N HIS A 316 15.80 13.89 -11.04
CA HIS A 316 17.24 13.90 -10.89
C HIS A 316 17.60 12.59 -10.22
N LEU A 317 18.06 11.64 -11.03
CA LEU A 317 18.88 10.52 -10.60
C LEU A 317 20.27 11.11 -10.22
N GLU A 318 20.33 11.90 -9.16
CA GLU A 318 21.56 12.10 -8.42
C GLU A 318 21.63 10.96 -7.40
N VAL A 319 22.42 9.97 -7.75
CA VAL A 319 22.98 9.03 -6.76
C VAL A 319 23.78 9.88 -5.81
N VAL A 320 23.20 10.23 -4.67
CA VAL A 320 23.94 10.84 -3.57
C VAL A 320 24.86 9.74 -3.01
N PRO A 321 26.18 9.85 -3.20
CA PRO A 321 27.08 8.89 -2.56
C PRO A 321 26.96 9.03 -1.07
N ALA A 322 26.79 7.90 -0.37
CA ALA A 322 26.75 7.86 1.08
C ALA A 322 27.95 8.59 1.67
N ALA A 323 27.70 9.63 2.46
CA ALA A 323 28.75 10.33 3.17
C ALA A 323 29.50 9.35 4.08
N PRO A 324 30.85 9.38 4.12
CA PRO A 324 31.61 8.51 4.97
C PRO A 324 31.30 8.83 6.44
N VAL A 325 30.88 7.82 7.19
CA VAL A 325 30.66 7.92 8.64
C VAL A 325 32.03 8.20 9.29
N SER A 326 32.22 9.41 9.83
CA SER A 326 33.39 9.73 10.66
C SER A 326 33.24 9.00 11.99
N VAL A 327 34.04 7.95 12.18
CA VAL A 327 34.25 7.29 13.46
C VAL A 327 35.04 8.23 14.33
N THR A 328 34.37 8.92 15.27
CA THR A 328 35.05 9.67 16.33
C THR A 328 35.48 8.67 17.41
N GLU A 329 36.73 8.29 17.39
CA GLU A 329 37.37 7.55 18.50
C GLU A 329 37.23 8.38 19.79
N ARG A 330 36.49 7.87 20.76
CA ARG A 330 36.59 8.34 22.14
C ARG A 330 37.90 7.82 22.72
N ARG A 331 38.86 8.70 22.86
CA ARG A 331 40.04 8.45 23.72
C ARG A 331 39.56 8.36 25.16
N GLU A 332 39.68 7.19 25.74
CA GLU A 332 39.69 7.02 27.19
C GLU A 332 40.93 7.73 27.74
N THR A 333 40.73 8.74 28.53
CA THR A 333 41.78 9.28 29.44
C THR A 333 41.61 8.60 30.78
N ALA A 334 42.49 7.64 31.04
CA ALA A 334 42.78 7.17 32.39
C ALA A 334 43.63 8.22 33.13
N ALA A 335 43.19 8.65 34.28
CA ALA A 335 44.00 9.14 35.43
C ALA A 335 43.14 9.01 36.70
#